data_51199a582dcc1463824884498d29e374
#
_entry.id   51199a582dcc1463824884498d29e374
#
_cell.length_a   1.000
_cell.length_b   1.000
_cell.length_c   1.000
_cell.angle_alpha   90.00
_cell.angle_beta   90.00
_cell.angle_gamma   90.00
#
_symmetry.space_group_name_H-M   'P 1'
#
loop_
_entity.id
_entity.type
_entity.pdbx_description
1 polymer ?
#
loop_
_entity_poly.entity_id
_entity_poly.type
_entity_poly.pdbx_seq_one_letter_code
_entity_poly.pdbx_strand_id
1 'polypeptide(L)'
;MKTIQTLLCAMLAFAPALASADPGPIAAGQAKFLGSAYSAPQARDFGSYWNKVTPENAGKWGEVEAVRDVMDWSGLDEAYAFARQNGFPFQMHVLIWGNQQPEWIKTLPPAEQREEIEEWFAAVAQRYPDMDYVEVVNEPLHDPPSKDDEGGGNYLEALGGEGASGWDWVIESFRLARAHFPRSRLLINDYSITNTPEDARRYRAIVELLQKENLVDGIGVQGHAFATTPEVSMAVHKANLDLLAATGLPIYVTEFDIDGKTDARQLKDYKRVFPVFWEHPAVAGVTLWGFRPGLWRTRERAYLVRSNGRERPALRWLREYVRSVPAATNPAP
;
A
#
# COMPACT_ATOMS: atom_id res chain seq x y z
N MET A 1 -58.70 -13.29 -63.65
CA MET A 1 -57.88 -13.99 -62.68
C MET A 1 -56.68 -13.06 -62.33
N LYS A 2 -56.69 -12.41 -61.21
CA LYS A 2 -55.61 -11.50 -60.71
C LYS A 2 -54.90 -12.20 -59.58
N THR A 3 -53.64 -12.56 -59.79
CA THR A 3 -52.80 -13.21 -58.77
C THR A 3 -52.25 -12.13 -57.80
N ILE A 4 -52.56 -12.27 -56.51
CA ILE A 4 -52.02 -11.43 -55.45
C ILE A 4 -50.72 -12.08 -54.95
N GLN A 5 -49.59 -11.43 -55.17
CA GLN A 5 -48.32 -11.75 -54.51
C GLN A 5 -48.23 -11.13 -53.13
N THR A 6 -48.19 -12.01 -52.16
CA THR A 6 -47.95 -11.61 -50.76
C THR A 6 -46.47 -11.46 -50.49
N LEU A 7 -46.02 -10.25 -50.20
CA LEU A 7 -44.64 -9.95 -49.80
C LEU A 7 -44.49 -10.25 -48.28
N LEU A 8 -43.65 -11.23 -47.95
CA LEU A 8 -43.30 -11.55 -46.55
C LEU A 8 -42.11 -10.67 -46.16
N CYS A 9 -42.34 -9.62 -45.35
CA CYS A 9 -41.27 -8.84 -44.72
C CYS A 9 -40.71 -9.61 -43.49
N ALA A 10 -39.50 -10.14 -43.60
CA ALA A 10 -38.77 -10.69 -42.46
C ALA A 10 -38.20 -9.54 -41.61
N MET A 11 -38.75 -9.30 -40.42
CA MET A 11 -38.16 -8.42 -39.42
C MET A 11 -36.99 -9.14 -38.75
N LEU A 12 -35.77 -8.74 -39.08
CA LEU A 12 -34.58 -9.10 -38.32
C LEU A 12 -34.63 -8.34 -36.99
N ALA A 13 -34.92 -9.05 -35.90
CA ALA A 13 -34.78 -8.53 -34.55
C ALA A 13 -33.29 -8.42 -34.22
N PHE A 14 -32.76 -7.21 -34.19
CA PHE A 14 -31.48 -6.91 -33.59
C PHE A 14 -31.65 -7.04 -32.07
N ALA A 15 -31.16 -8.14 -31.49
CA ALA A 15 -30.95 -8.19 -30.03
C ALA A 15 -29.80 -7.23 -29.67
N PRO A 16 -30.00 -6.28 -28.73
CA PRO A 16 -28.89 -5.47 -28.25
C PRO A 16 -27.86 -6.40 -27.61
N ALA A 17 -26.62 -6.34 -28.08
CA ALA A 17 -25.51 -6.96 -27.37
C ALA A 17 -25.47 -6.34 -25.97
N LEU A 18 -25.76 -7.13 -24.95
CA LEU A 18 -25.52 -6.76 -23.58
C LEU A 18 -24.02 -6.46 -23.48
N ALA A 19 -23.66 -5.18 -23.41
CA ALA A 19 -22.33 -4.78 -23.02
C ALA A 19 -22.06 -5.50 -21.68
N SER A 20 -21.08 -6.38 -21.64
CA SER A 20 -20.65 -6.99 -20.40
C SER A 20 -20.27 -5.83 -19.48
N ALA A 21 -21.05 -5.63 -18.42
CA ALA A 21 -20.69 -4.68 -17.40
C ALA A 21 -19.25 -4.96 -16.98
N ASP A 22 -18.43 -3.94 -16.85
CA ASP A 22 -17.08 -4.04 -16.29
C ASP A 22 -17.24 -4.78 -14.96
N PRO A 23 -16.56 -5.92 -14.77
CA PRO A 23 -16.75 -6.74 -13.57
C PRO A 23 -16.28 -6.03 -12.27
N GLY A 24 -15.84 -4.76 -12.37
CA GLY A 24 -15.33 -3.97 -11.27
C GLY A 24 -13.98 -4.50 -10.72
N PRO A 25 -13.52 -3.96 -9.60
CA PRO A 25 -12.28 -4.37 -8.97
C PRO A 25 -12.20 -5.87 -8.72
N ILE A 26 -10.99 -6.43 -8.78
CA ILE A 26 -10.76 -7.89 -8.62
C ILE A 26 -11.34 -8.40 -7.29
N ALA A 27 -11.17 -7.63 -6.21
CA ALA A 27 -11.66 -7.97 -4.87
C ALA A 27 -13.05 -7.39 -4.55
N ALA A 28 -13.85 -7.02 -5.57
CA ALA A 28 -15.22 -6.56 -5.33
C ALA A 28 -16.02 -7.62 -4.56
N GLY A 29 -16.69 -7.20 -3.47
CA GLY A 29 -17.48 -8.08 -2.60
C GLY A 29 -16.66 -8.97 -1.65
N GLN A 30 -15.32 -8.87 -1.64
CA GLN A 30 -14.47 -9.55 -0.66
C GLN A 30 -14.38 -8.73 0.64
N ALA A 31 -14.16 -9.43 1.78
CA ALA A 31 -13.93 -8.77 3.07
C ALA A 31 -12.56 -8.06 3.14
N LYS A 32 -11.61 -8.48 2.29
CA LYS A 32 -10.27 -7.89 2.16
C LYS A 32 -10.21 -7.00 0.92
N PHE A 33 -9.50 -5.88 1.01
CA PHE A 33 -9.20 -5.11 -0.19
C PHE A 33 -8.02 -5.72 -0.97
N LEU A 34 -7.99 -5.46 -2.28
CA LEU A 34 -6.84 -5.65 -3.14
C LEU A 34 -6.55 -4.32 -3.82
N GLY A 35 -5.58 -3.59 -3.29
CA GLY A 35 -5.20 -2.25 -3.73
C GLY A 35 -3.96 -2.23 -4.62
N SER A 36 -3.57 -1.03 -5.02
CA SER A 36 -2.29 -0.80 -5.68
C SER A 36 -1.73 0.58 -5.34
N ALA A 37 -0.41 0.72 -5.49
CA ALA A 37 0.23 2.02 -5.55
C ALA A 37 -0.35 2.82 -6.72
N TYR A 38 -0.56 4.13 -6.51
CA TYR A 38 -1.12 5.07 -7.48
C TYR A 38 -0.05 6.08 -7.88
N SER A 39 0.11 6.24 -9.16
CA SER A 39 0.91 7.28 -9.82
C SER A 39 0.39 7.43 -11.25
N ALA A 40 0.78 8.48 -11.97
CA ALA A 40 0.32 8.72 -13.33
C ALA A 40 0.45 7.50 -14.26
N PRO A 41 1.56 6.71 -14.27
CA PRO A 41 1.64 5.48 -15.05
C PRO A 41 0.65 4.40 -14.63
N GLN A 42 0.17 4.41 -13.38
CA GLN A 42 -0.72 3.40 -12.82
C GLN A 42 -2.20 3.77 -12.92
N ALA A 43 -2.54 5.06 -13.17
CA ALA A 43 -3.91 5.58 -13.11
C ALA A 43 -4.89 4.93 -14.11
N ARG A 44 -4.38 4.59 -15.31
CA ARG A 44 -5.25 4.05 -16.37
C ARG A 44 -5.90 2.72 -15.96
N ASP A 45 -7.24 2.67 -16.06
CA ASP A 45 -8.07 1.51 -15.71
C ASP A 45 -7.88 1.00 -14.26
N PHE A 46 -7.37 1.84 -13.35
CA PHE A 46 -7.07 1.44 -11.96
C PHE A 46 -8.28 0.81 -11.27
N GLY A 47 -9.45 1.47 -11.32
CA GLY A 47 -10.68 1.01 -10.69
C GLY A 47 -11.27 -0.29 -11.26
N SER A 48 -10.84 -0.72 -12.46
CA SER A 48 -11.21 -2.03 -13.03
C SER A 48 -10.43 -3.20 -12.40
N TYR A 49 -9.36 -2.90 -11.66
CA TYR A 49 -8.51 -3.92 -11.03
C TYR A 49 -8.49 -3.82 -9.51
N TRP A 50 -8.33 -2.62 -8.96
CA TRP A 50 -8.00 -2.37 -7.56
C TRP A 50 -9.08 -1.55 -6.88
N ASN A 51 -9.25 -1.78 -5.58
CA ASN A 51 -10.24 -1.11 -4.75
C ASN A 51 -9.66 -0.44 -3.48
N LYS A 52 -8.37 -0.10 -3.49
CA LYS A 52 -7.70 0.68 -2.44
C LYS A 52 -6.53 1.43 -3.05
N VAL A 53 -6.30 2.67 -2.64
CA VAL A 53 -5.30 3.60 -3.20
C VAL A 53 -4.22 3.92 -2.16
N THR A 54 -2.96 3.84 -2.58
CA THR A 54 -1.79 4.36 -1.85
C THR A 54 -0.96 5.18 -2.84
N PRO A 55 -0.64 6.47 -2.62
CA PRO A 55 0.26 7.21 -3.50
C PRO A 55 1.65 6.57 -3.47
N GLU A 56 2.28 6.38 -4.64
CA GLU A 56 3.61 5.76 -4.72
C GLU A 56 4.70 6.67 -4.14
N ASN A 57 4.75 7.93 -4.63
CA ASN A 57 5.72 8.93 -4.20
C ASN A 57 5.04 10.20 -3.69
N ALA A 58 3.89 10.56 -4.24
CA ALA A 58 3.25 11.86 -4.03
C ALA A 58 2.86 12.18 -2.57
N GLY A 59 2.87 11.19 -1.67
CA GLY A 59 2.63 11.40 -0.24
C GLY A 59 3.90 11.51 0.59
N LYS A 60 5.09 11.39 -0.01
CA LYS A 60 6.36 11.49 0.71
C LYS A 60 6.73 12.95 0.95
N TRP A 61 7.28 13.25 2.11
CA TRP A 61 7.55 14.63 2.51
C TRP A 61 8.45 15.37 1.54
N GLY A 62 9.53 14.72 1.05
CA GLY A 62 10.42 15.32 0.07
C GLY A 62 9.80 15.62 -1.30
N GLU A 63 8.72 14.92 -1.68
CA GLU A 63 7.95 15.22 -2.90
C GLU A 63 7.00 16.40 -2.69
N VAL A 64 6.37 16.48 -1.51
CA VAL A 64 5.41 17.55 -1.21
C VAL A 64 6.11 18.85 -0.88
N GLU A 65 7.23 18.80 -0.15
CA GLU A 65 7.93 19.97 0.35
C GLU A 65 9.42 19.93 -0.01
N ALA A 66 9.71 19.84 -1.30
CA ALA A 66 11.10 19.88 -1.81
C ALA A 66 11.82 21.21 -1.46
N VAL A 67 11.06 22.28 -1.27
CA VAL A 67 11.53 23.61 -0.85
C VAL A 67 10.80 23.98 0.43
N ARG A 68 11.53 24.34 1.49
CA ARG A 68 10.96 24.70 2.80
C ARG A 68 9.86 25.75 2.65
N ASP A 69 8.74 25.56 3.33
CA ASP A 69 7.54 26.39 3.32
C ASP A 69 6.81 26.45 1.95
N VAL A 70 7.14 25.57 1.00
CA VAL A 70 6.51 25.52 -0.33
C VAL A 70 5.96 24.13 -0.59
N MET A 71 4.67 23.94 -0.29
CA MET A 71 3.99 22.67 -0.44
C MET A 71 3.41 22.46 -1.85
N ASP A 72 3.85 21.42 -2.57
CA ASP A 72 3.20 20.93 -3.80
C ASP A 72 2.32 19.72 -3.52
N TRP A 73 1.04 19.95 -3.38
CA TRP A 73 0.05 18.92 -3.12
C TRP A 73 -0.49 18.24 -4.38
N SER A 74 -0.10 18.67 -5.57
CA SER A 74 -0.76 18.31 -6.82
C SER A 74 -0.90 16.80 -7.03
N GLY A 75 0.17 16.05 -6.82
CA GLY A 75 0.15 14.59 -6.98
C GLY A 75 -0.63 13.86 -5.89
N LEU A 76 -0.56 14.35 -4.64
CA LEU A 76 -1.30 13.77 -3.52
C LEU A 76 -2.79 14.08 -3.61
N ASP A 77 -3.16 15.31 -4.03
CA ASP A 77 -4.54 15.69 -4.33
C ASP A 77 -5.17 14.80 -5.39
N GLU A 78 -4.43 14.51 -6.48
CA GLU A 78 -4.91 13.62 -7.56
C GLU A 78 -5.21 12.22 -7.01
N ALA A 79 -4.28 11.63 -6.26
CA ALA A 79 -4.44 10.28 -5.70
C ALA A 79 -5.59 10.22 -4.69
N TYR A 80 -5.69 11.22 -3.79
CA TYR A 80 -6.75 11.30 -2.80
C TYR A 80 -8.12 11.51 -3.44
N ALA A 81 -8.22 12.47 -4.39
CA ALA A 81 -9.47 12.73 -5.11
C ALA A 81 -9.94 11.50 -5.89
N PHE A 82 -9.01 10.77 -6.54
CA PHE A 82 -9.32 9.52 -7.22
C PHE A 82 -9.91 8.47 -6.26
N ALA A 83 -9.30 8.28 -5.09
CA ALA A 83 -9.82 7.35 -4.09
C ALA A 83 -11.23 7.74 -3.63
N ARG A 84 -11.43 9.01 -3.28
CA ARG A 84 -12.73 9.52 -2.79
C ARG A 84 -13.84 9.43 -3.86
N GLN A 85 -13.55 9.76 -5.11
CA GLN A 85 -14.51 9.69 -6.24
C GLN A 85 -14.96 8.26 -6.52
N ASN A 86 -14.12 7.26 -6.28
CA ASN A 86 -14.43 5.85 -6.49
C ASN A 86 -14.93 5.13 -5.22
N GLY A 87 -14.98 5.80 -4.06
CA GLY A 87 -15.32 5.19 -2.79
C GLY A 87 -14.30 4.15 -2.32
N PHE A 88 -13.04 4.31 -2.71
CA PHE A 88 -11.95 3.43 -2.32
C PHE A 88 -11.26 3.93 -1.05
N PRO A 89 -10.90 3.04 -0.12
CA PRO A 89 -10.03 3.41 0.99
C PRO A 89 -8.72 4.03 0.50
N PHE A 90 -8.27 5.06 1.21
CA PHE A 90 -7.01 5.76 0.95
C PHE A 90 -6.03 5.54 2.10
N GLN A 91 -4.78 5.22 1.76
CA GLN A 91 -3.67 5.15 2.71
C GLN A 91 -2.65 6.22 2.38
N MET A 92 -2.38 7.09 3.34
CA MET A 92 -1.23 8.00 3.29
C MET A 92 0.06 7.19 3.40
N HIS A 93 0.99 7.39 2.49
CA HIS A 93 2.34 6.86 2.47
C HIS A 93 3.30 8.03 2.17
N VAL A 94 4.02 8.54 3.11
CA VAL A 94 4.25 8.21 4.51
C VAL A 94 4.62 9.50 5.28
N LEU A 95 4.34 9.56 6.58
CA LEU A 95 4.67 10.76 7.35
C LEU A 95 6.16 10.83 7.73
N ILE A 96 6.72 9.76 8.30
CA ILE A 96 8.11 9.67 8.79
C ILE A 96 8.83 8.49 8.13
N TRP A 97 9.98 8.77 7.55
CA TRP A 97 10.88 7.79 6.95
C TRP A 97 12.31 8.33 6.87
N GLY A 98 13.30 7.47 6.73
CA GLY A 98 14.70 7.85 6.57
C GLY A 98 15.13 8.11 5.13
N ASN A 99 14.24 7.91 4.13
CA ASN A 99 14.52 8.14 2.71
C ASN A 99 13.49 9.09 2.09
N GLN A 100 13.84 9.70 0.96
CA GLN A 100 12.99 10.64 0.19
C GLN A 100 12.42 11.77 1.06
N GLN A 101 13.30 12.32 1.92
CA GLN A 101 13.02 13.44 2.79
C GLN A 101 13.43 14.75 2.14
N PRO A 102 12.90 15.92 2.59
CA PRO A 102 13.36 17.21 2.10
C PRO A 102 14.84 17.41 2.40
N GLU A 103 15.63 17.82 1.40
CA GLU A 103 17.07 18.04 1.57
C GLU A 103 17.40 19.14 2.60
N TRP A 104 16.52 20.11 2.74
CA TRP A 104 16.69 21.25 3.66
C TRP A 104 16.57 20.85 5.13
N ILE A 105 15.82 19.79 5.48
CA ILE A 105 15.61 19.38 6.88
C ILE A 105 16.93 19.03 7.58
N LYS A 106 17.91 18.50 6.83
CA LYS A 106 19.21 18.08 7.37
C LYS A 106 20.07 19.26 7.85
N THR A 107 19.77 20.46 7.41
CA THR A 107 20.54 21.67 7.76
C THR A 107 20.05 22.37 9.01
N LEU A 108 18.91 21.92 9.56
CA LEU A 108 18.27 22.54 10.71
C LEU A 108 18.73 21.89 12.01
N PRO A 109 18.78 22.66 13.12
CA PRO A 109 19.00 22.09 14.44
C PRO A 109 17.75 21.29 14.88
N PRO A 110 17.88 20.31 15.80
CA PRO A 110 16.77 19.43 16.21
C PRO A 110 15.48 20.15 16.67
N ALA A 111 15.61 21.31 17.30
CA ALA A 111 14.43 22.08 17.71
C ALA A 111 13.62 22.61 16.51
N GLU A 112 14.30 23.16 15.51
CA GLU A 112 13.64 23.60 14.27
C GLU A 112 13.12 22.40 13.46
N GLN A 113 13.88 21.29 13.37
CA GLN A 113 13.39 20.07 12.73
C GLN A 113 12.08 19.59 13.39
N ARG A 114 11.94 19.72 14.70
CA ARG A 114 10.72 19.38 15.42
C ARG A 114 9.54 20.26 15.00
N GLU A 115 9.74 21.55 14.89
CA GLU A 115 8.72 22.51 14.45
C GLU A 115 8.26 22.18 13.03
N GLU A 116 9.16 21.86 12.10
CA GLU A 116 8.85 21.47 10.74
C GLU A 116 8.08 20.14 10.66
N ILE A 117 8.43 19.16 11.47
CA ILE A 117 7.70 17.89 11.55
C ILE A 117 6.26 18.13 12.05
N GLU A 118 6.07 18.97 13.06
CA GLU A 118 4.74 19.32 13.57
C GLU A 118 3.91 20.07 12.50
N GLU A 119 4.54 20.99 11.76
CA GLU A 119 3.90 21.66 10.63
C GLU A 119 3.50 20.68 9.53
N TRP A 120 4.39 19.77 9.13
CA TRP A 120 4.09 18.72 8.15
C TRP A 120 2.87 17.89 8.56
N PHE A 121 2.81 17.40 9.80
CA PHE A 121 1.67 16.63 10.29
C PHE A 121 0.39 17.45 10.28
N ALA A 122 0.44 18.72 10.73
CA ALA A 122 -0.69 19.61 10.72
C ALA A 122 -1.20 19.93 9.32
N ALA A 123 -0.30 20.20 8.38
CA ALA A 123 -0.64 20.52 7.00
C ALA A 123 -1.32 19.34 6.29
N VAL A 124 -0.79 18.11 6.44
CA VAL A 124 -1.41 16.88 5.91
C VAL A 124 -2.79 16.66 6.54
N ALA A 125 -2.92 16.76 7.86
CA ALA A 125 -4.18 16.54 8.56
C ALA A 125 -5.26 17.57 8.18
N GLN A 126 -4.87 18.83 8.03
CA GLN A 126 -5.77 19.89 7.60
C GLN A 126 -6.28 19.66 6.17
N ARG A 127 -5.39 19.21 5.27
CA ARG A 127 -5.74 19.02 3.87
C ARG A 127 -6.54 17.75 3.63
N TYR A 128 -6.23 16.66 4.34
CA TYR A 128 -6.82 15.34 4.15
C TYR A 128 -7.41 14.77 5.46
N PRO A 129 -8.48 15.36 6.00
CA PRO A 129 -8.99 15.04 7.34
C PRO A 129 -9.67 13.66 7.45
N ASP A 130 -9.99 13.02 6.31
CA ASP A 130 -10.79 11.79 6.25
C ASP A 130 -10.02 10.64 5.59
N MET A 131 -8.70 10.54 5.83
CA MET A 131 -7.91 9.40 5.39
C MET A 131 -8.27 8.14 6.19
N ASP A 132 -8.45 7.01 5.49
CA ASP A 132 -8.78 5.73 6.13
C ASP A 132 -7.59 5.16 6.90
N TYR A 133 -6.39 5.26 6.31
CA TYR A 133 -5.14 4.78 6.87
C TYR A 133 -4.04 5.84 6.77
N VAL A 134 -3.22 5.92 7.79
CA VAL A 134 -2.01 6.75 7.80
C VAL A 134 -0.83 5.89 8.19
N GLU A 135 0.10 5.72 7.28
CA GLU A 135 1.39 5.12 7.56
C GLU A 135 2.26 6.17 8.26
N VAL A 136 2.43 5.97 9.57
CA VAL A 136 3.10 6.96 10.41
C VAL A 136 4.61 6.88 10.26
N VAL A 137 5.15 5.65 10.38
CA VAL A 137 6.59 5.40 10.26
C VAL A 137 6.81 4.24 9.29
N ASN A 138 7.61 4.49 8.26
CA ASN A 138 8.11 3.48 7.36
C ASN A 138 9.54 3.07 7.73
N GLU A 139 9.81 1.78 7.67
CA GLU A 139 11.14 1.16 7.78
C GLU A 139 11.93 1.51 9.07
N PRO A 140 11.30 1.45 10.24
CA PRO A 140 11.99 1.82 11.48
C PRO A 140 13.19 0.91 11.78
N LEU A 141 13.18 -0.35 11.35
CA LEU A 141 14.30 -1.27 11.56
C LEU A 141 15.45 -1.09 10.58
N HIS A 142 15.16 -0.60 9.36
CA HIS A 142 16.08 -0.66 8.24
C HIS A 142 16.51 0.71 7.74
N ASP A 143 15.59 1.68 7.72
CA ASP A 143 15.83 3.02 7.19
C ASP A 143 15.26 4.12 8.10
N PRO A 144 15.71 4.21 9.38
CA PRO A 144 15.32 5.28 10.29
C PRO A 144 15.82 6.65 9.81
N PRO A 145 15.22 7.77 10.26
CA PRO A 145 15.64 9.12 9.88
C PRO A 145 16.93 9.54 10.60
N SER A 146 18.02 8.81 10.32
CA SER A 146 19.36 9.00 10.88
C SER A 146 20.44 9.12 9.80
N LYS A 147 20.08 9.54 8.58
CA LYS A 147 20.95 9.56 7.39
C LYS A 147 21.23 10.99 6.92
N ASP A 148 22.49 11.26 6.61
CA ASP A 148 22.94 12.53 6.03
C ASP A 148 23.19 12.47 4.51
N ASP A 149 22.94 11.34 3.85
CA ASP A 149 23.09 11.15 2.42
C ASP A 149 21.96 11.82 1.60
N GLU A 150 22.09 11.83 0.28
CA GLU A 150 21.11 12.44 -0.61
C GLU A 150 19.73 11.77 -0.44
N GLY A 151 18.70 12.56 -0.25
CA GLY A 151 17.34 12.11 0.03
C GLY A 151 17.14 11.52 1.45
N GLY A 152 18.18 11.45 2.28
CA GLY A 152 18.09 10.96 3.65
C GLY A 152 17.45 11.96 4.60
N GLY A 153 16.90 11.47 5.71
CA GLY A 153 16.46 12.26 6.85
C GLY A 153 17.35 12.02 8.07
N ASN A 154 17.72 13.09 8.79
CA ASN A 154 18.57 13.02 9.97
C ASN A 154 17.91 13.60 11.23
N TYR A 155 16.59 13.53 11.33
CA TYR A 155 15.80 14.19 12.38
C TYR A 155 15.33 13.24 13.50
N LEU A 156 16.00 12.10 13.69
CA LEU A 156 15.67 11.14 14.74
C LEU A 156 15.71 11.80 16.14
N GLU A 157 16.72 12.63 16.40
CA GLU A 157 16.86 13.36 17.68
C GLU A 157 15.74 14.38 17.91
N ALA A 158 15.21 14.99 16.85
CA ALA A 158 14.08 15.90 16.93
C ALA A 158 12.79 15.21 17.42
N LEU A 159 12.72 13.89 17.23
CA LEU A 159 11.61 13.03 17.68
C LEU A 159 11.91 12.32 19.03
N GLY A 160 12.98 12.70 19.74
CA GLY A 160 13.34 12.13 21.04
C GLY A 160 14.43 11.06 21.02
N GLY A 161 15.03 10.81 19.85
CA GLY A 161 16.11 9.83 19.71
C GLY A 161 15.67 8.39 19.98
N GLU A 162 16.63 7.53 20.25
CA GLU A 162 16.35 6.14 20.68
C GLU A 162 15.72 6.10 22.08
N GLY A 163 16.09 7.03 22.93
CA GLY A 163 15.58 7.17 24.30
C GLY A 163 15.74 5.92 25.15
N ALA A 164 14.87 5.78 26.16
CA ALA A 164 14.94 4.66 27.10
C ALA A 164 14.44 3.33 26.53
N SER A 165 13.52 3.38 25.56
CA SER A 165 12.94 2.18 24.93
C SER A 165 13.77 1.65 23.75
N GLY A 166 14.71 2.43 23.23
CA GLY A 166 15.37 2.24 21.94
C GLY A 166 14.52 2.72 20.75
N TRP A 167 13.26 3.15 21.00
CA TRP A 167 12.27 3.48 19.97
C TRP A 167 11.43 4.71 20.33
N ASP A 168 11.95 5.59 21.21
CA ASP A 168 11.20 6.75 21.69
C ASP A 168 10.79 7.68 20.54
N TRP A 169 11.62 7.81 19.49
CA TRP A 169 11.30 8.54 18.27
C TRP A 169 10.10 7.95 17.49
N VAL A 170 9.93 6.61 17.47
CA VAL A 170 8.77 5.97 16.85
C VAL A 170 7.52 6.26 17.69
N ILE A 171 7.62 6.10 19.00
CA ILE A 171 6.51 6.37 19.93
C ILE A 171 6.04 7.82 19.79
N GLU A 172 6.98 8.77 19.75
CA GLU A 172 6.66 10.20 19.61
C GLU A 172 6.01 10.51 18.24
N SER A 173 6.52 9.91 17.15
CA SER A 173 5.88 10.03 15.84
C SER A 173 4.41 9.58 15.86
N PHE A 174 4.12 8.48 16.55
CA PHE A 174 2.76 7.98 16.68
C PHE A 174 1.90 8.83 17.62
N ARG A 175 2.46 9.44 18.67
CA ARG A 175 1.74 10.42 19.52
C ARG A 175 1.32 11.65 18.71
N LEU A 176 2.24 12.19 17.90
CA LEU A 176 1.92 13.29 16.97
C LEU A 176 0.83 12.85 15.98
N ALA A 177 0.99 11.69 15.35
CA ALA A 177 0.01 11.18 14.41
C ALA A 177 -1.37 11.01 15.06
N ARG A 178 -1.45 10.46 16.27
CA ARG A 178 -2.73 10.29 16.97
C ARG A 178 -3.40 11.62 17.31
N ALA A 179 -2.63 12.64 17.62
CA ALA A 179 -3.15 13.99 17.88
C ALA A 179 -3.75 14.63 16.61
N HIS A 180 -3.09 14.45 15.45
CA HIS A 180 -3.51 15.05 14.19
C HIS A 180 -4.54 14.20 13.42
N PHE A 181 -4.48 12.87 13.52
CA PHE A 181 -5.32 11.93 12.78
C PHE A 181 -6.16 11.02 13.72
N PRO A 182 -7.02 11.59 14.59
CA PRO A 182 -7.71 10.81 15.62
C PRO A 182 -8.72 9.79 15.08
N ARG A 183 -9.12 9.92 13.79
CA ARG A 183 -10.10 9.04 13.14
C ARG A 183 -9.47 8.03 12.18
N SER A 184 -8.24 8.26 11.76
CA SER A 184 -7.52 7.38 10.83
C SER A 184 -6.94 6.17 11.57
N ARG A 185 -6.82 5.05 10.88
CA ARG A 185 -6.05 3.91 11.38
C ARG A 185 -4.57 4.16 11.17
N LEU A 186 -3.81 4.18 12.25
CA LEU A 186 -2.37 4.44 12.25
C LEU A 186 -1.60 3.14 12.06
N LEU A 187 -0.76 3.11 11.03
CA LEU A 187 0.04 1.95 10.64
C LEU A 187 1.53 2.22 10.85
N ILE A 188 2.26 1.20 11.28
CA ILE A 188 3.70 1.08 11.13
C ILE A 188 3.98 0.17 9.93
N ASN A 189 5.07 0.39 9.18
CA ASN A 189 5.40 -0.40 7.99
C ASN A 189 6.88 -0.72 7.90
N ASP A 190 7.26 -1.92 7.41
CA ASP A 190 8.65 -2.26 7.15
C ASP A 190 8.78 -3.43 6.16
N TYR A 191 9.99 -3.59 5.58
CA TYR A 191 10.32 -4.70 4.70
C TYR A 191 11.04 -5.82 5.46
N SER A 192 11.25 -6.95 4.80
CA SER A 192 11.92 -8.15 5.35
C SER A 192 11.30 -8.72 6.64
N ILE A 193 10.17 -8.25 7.08
CA ILE A 193 9.52 -8.69 8.32
C ILE A 193 8.99 -10.12 8.18
N THR A 194 8.46 -10.48 7.03
CA THR A 194 7.84 -11.81 6.87
C THR A 194 8.85 -12.92 6.57
N ASN A 195 10.05 -12.59 6.07
CA ASN A 195 11.08 -13.56 5.68
C ASN A 195 12.21 -13.71 6.71
N THR A 196 12.38 -12.74 7.62
CA THR A 196 13.45 -12.72 8.62
C THR A 196 12.87 -12.86 10.03
N PRO A 197 12.97 -14.04 10.68
CA PRO A 197 12.37 -14.24 12.01
C PRO A 197 12.93 -13.30 13.10
N GLU A 198 14.17 -12.85 12.97
CA GLU A 198 14.75 -11.88 13.91
C GLU A 198 14.07 -10.51 13.78
N ASP A 199 13.93 -10.00 12.54
CA ASP A 199 13.26 -8.73 12.29
C ASP A 199 11.79 -8.79 12.69
N ALA A 200 11.11 -9.92 12.45
CA ALA A 200 9.74 -10.11 12.90
C ALA A 200 9.60 -9.96 14.44
N ARG A 201 10.56 -10.51 15.22
CA ARG A 201 10.55 -10.35 16.69
C ARG A 201 10.83 -8.91 17.12
N ARG A 202 11.82 -8.26 16.52
CA ARG A 202 12.17 -6.85 16.82
C ARG A 202 11.00 -5.92 16.46
N TYR A 203 10.40 -6.14 15.30
CA TYR A 203 9.26 -5.37 14.83
C TYR A 203 8.03 -5.54 15.73
N ARG A 204 7.72 -6.78 16.14
CA ARG A 204 6.69 -7.05 17.13
C ARG A 204 6.92 -6.29 18.43
N ALA A 205 8.17 -6.23 18.92
CA ALA A 205 8.49 -5.50 20.15
C ALA A 205 8.16 -3.98 20.03
N ILE A 206 8.41 -3.37 18.86
CA ILE A 206 8.02 -1.97 18.60
C ILE A 206 6.49 -1.85 18.64
N VAL A 207 5.78 -2.76 17.97
CA VAL A 207 4.30 -2.77 17.96
C VAL A 207 3.75 -2.88 19.40
N GLU A 208 4.32 -3.75 20.23
CA GLU A 208 3.90 -3.91 21.63
C GLU A 208 4.16 -2.65 22.47
N LEU A 209 5.22 -1.88 22.18
CA LEU A 209 5.44 -0.56 22.81
C LEU A 209 4.34 0.43 22.42
N LEU A 210 4.01 0.51 21.15
CA LEU A 210 2.94 1.38 20.64
C LEU A 210 1.56 0.99 21.20
N GLN A 211 1.29 -0.30 21.33
CA GLN A 211 0.03 -0.81 21.90
C GLN A 211 -0.15 -0.42 23.37
N LYS A 212 0.91 -0.36 24.17
CA LYS A 212 0.82 0.08 25.58
C LYS A 212 0.22 1.46 25.73
N GLU A 213 0.36 2.31 24.72
CA GLU A 213 -0.17 3.67 24.69
C GLU A 213 -1.40 3.83 23.76
N ASN A 214 -1.92 2.74 23.20
CA ASN A 214 -3.03 2.73 22.23
C ASN A 214 -2.76 3.60 20.99
N LEU A 215 -1.54 3.59 20.48
CA LEU A 215 -1.10 4.45 19.38
C LEU A 215 -1.21 3.82 18.01
N VAL A 216 -1.14 2.48 17.90
CA VAL A 216 -1.12 1.76 16.61
C VAL A 216 -2.41 0.96 16.41
N ASP A 217 -2.95 0.99 15.18
CA ASP A 217 -4.19 0.31 14.80
C ASP A 217 -3.97 -0.84 13.82
N GLY A 218 -2.76 -0.98 13.28
CA GLY A 218 -2.44 -2.07 12.36
C GLY A 218 -0.96 -2.16 12.00
N ILE A 219 -0.59 -3.32 11.50
CA ILE A 219 0.78 -3.69 11.18
C ILE A 219 0.95 -3.78 9.67
N GLY A 220 1.76 -2.91 9.08
CA GLY A 220 2.19 -3.00 7.69
C GLY A 220 3.36 -3.96 7.54
N VAL A 221 3.34 -4.77 6.49
CA VAL A 221 4.46 -5.57 6.01
C VAL A 221 4.55 -5.40 4.50
N GLN A 222 5.69 -4.95 3.97
CA GLN A 222 5.76 -4.56 2.56
C GLN A 222 5.47 -5.72 1.59
N GLY A 223 6.16 -6.85 1.73
CA GLY A 223 5.91 -8.03 0.89
C GLY A 223 6.57 -7.98 -0.49
N HIS A 224 7.62 -7.20 -0.67
CA HIS A 224 8.36 -7.09 -1.93
C HIS A 224 9.01 -8.40 -2.41
N ALA A 225 9.22 -8.51 -3.71
CA ALA A 225 9.80 -9.68 -4.39
C ALA A 225 11.14 -10.12 -3.81
N PHE A 226 12.00 -9.19 -3.38
CA PHE A 226 13.28 -9.52 -2.78
C PHE A 226 13.17 -10.22 -1.42
N ALA A 227 12.08 -9.94 -0.68
CA ALA A 227 11.78 -10.59 0.59
C ALA A 227 11.04 -11.93 0.43
N THR A 228 10.34 -12.14 -0.69
CA THR A 228 9.57 -13.35 -0.99
C THR A 228 10.30 -14.31 -1.92
N THR A 229 11.63 -14.27 -1.92
CA THR A 229 12.48 -15.09 -2.79
C THR A 229 12.29 -16.59 -2.57
N PRO A 230 12.66 -17.44 -3.56
CA PRO A 230 12.51 -18.89 -3.42
C PRO A 230 13.34 -19.51 -2.29
N GLU A 231 14.39 -18.83 -1.84
CA GLU A 231 15.27 -19.29 -0.77
C GLU A 231 14.58 -19.31 0.60
N VAL A 232 13.54 -18.50 0.78
CA VAL A 232 12.74 -18.46 2.02
C VAL A 232 11.48 -19.28 1.82
N SER A 233 11.25 -20.23 2.71
CA SER A 233 10.04 -21.08 2.62
C SER A 233 8.78 -20.30 3.01
N MET A 234 7.67 -20.63 2.39
CA MET A 234 6.37 -20.02 2.73
C MET A 234 5.94 -20.33 4.16
N ALA A 235 6.46 -21.38 4.76
CA ALA A 235 6.22 -21.69 6.18
C ALA A 235 6.87 -20.65 7.11
N VAL A 236 8.03 -20.07 6.75
CA VAL A 236 8.65 -18.98 7.52
C VAL A 236 7.79 -17.72 7.42
N HIS A 237 7.33 -17.35 6.23
CA HIS A 237 6.43 -16.21 6.04
C HIS A 237 5.16 -16.36 6.89
N LYS A 238 4.54 -17.56 6.84
CA LYS A 238 3.36 -17.81 7.66
C LYS A 238 3.65 -17.71 9.14
N ALA A 239 4.74 -18.31 9.62
CA ALA A 239 5.12 -18.29 11.04
C ALA A 239 5.36 -16.85 11.55
N ASN A 240 5.99 -15.99 10.73
CA ASN A 240 6.19 -14.59 11.07
C ASN A 240 4.88 -13.79 11.05
N LEU A 241 3.97 -14.07 10.12
CA LEU A 241 2.61 -13.51 10.16
C LEU A 241 1.84 -13.97 11.41
N ASP A 242 1.91 -15.26 11.77
CA ASP A 242 1.31 -15.79 13.00
C ASP A 242 1.89 -15.09 14.26
N LEU A 243 3.22 -14.83 14.28
CA LEU A 243 3.89 -14.09 15.35
C LEU A 243 3.35 -12.65 15.49
N LEU A 244 3.16 -11.95 14.38
CA LEU A 244 2.59 -10.59 14.40
C LEU A 244 1.10 -10.62 14.75
N ALA A 245 0.35 -11.58 14.23
CA ALA A 245 -1.08 -11.75 14.51
C ALA A 245 -1.37 -11.97 16.01
N ALA A 246 -0.41 -12.53 16.76
CA ALA A 246 -0.53 -12.70 18.20
C ALA A 246 -0.63 -11.38 19.00
N THR A 247 -0.35 -10.24 18.38
CA THR A 247 -0.63 -8.90 18.95
C THR A 247 -2.11 -8.54 18.97
N GLY A 248 -2.95 -9.27 18.21
CA GLY A 248 -4.37 -8.98 18.02
C GLY A 248 -4.67 -7.89 16.98
N LEU A 249 -3.65 -7.24 16.42
CA LEU A 249 -3.84 -6.21 15.39
C LEU A 249 -4.00 -6.82 13.99
N PRO A 250 -4.78 -6.16 13.10
CA PRO A 250 -4.82 -6.51 11.69
C PRO A 250 -3.47 -6.26 11.02
N ILE A 251 -3.13 -7.15 10.07
CA ILE A 251 -1.93 -7.04 9.24
C ILE A 251 -2.33 -6.55 7.85
N TYR A 252 -1.57 -5.65 7.28
CA TYR A 252 -1.72 -5.14 5.93
C TYR A 252 -0.46 -5.46 5.12
N VAL A 253 -0.61 -6.13 3.98
CA VAL A 253 0.50 -6.27 3.02
C VAL A 253 0.47 -5.02 2.15
N THR A 254 1.48 -4.16 2.32
CA THR A 254 1.41 -2.77 1.87
C THR A 254 2.02 -2.50 0.52
N GLU A 255 2.98 -3.35 0.06
CA GLU A 255 3.81 -3.06 -1.11
C GLU A 255 4.16 -4.32 -1.92
N PHE A 256 3.18 -5.20 -2.06
CA PHE A 256 3.39 -6.50 -2.69
C PHE A 256 3.80 -6.39 -4.16
N ASP A 257 4.88 -7.05 -4.53
CA ASP A 257 5.26 -7.25 -5.93
C ASP A 257 5.96 -8.61 -6.14
N ILE A 258 5.97 -9.07 -7.39
CA ILE A 258 6.66 -10.28 -7.81
C ILE A 258 7.38 -10.02 -9.13
N ASP A 259 8.67 -10.28 -9.16
CA ASP A 259 9.49 -10.14 -10.36
C ASP A 259 9.00 -11.03 -11.50
N GLY A 260 9.06 -10.49 -12.70
CA GLY A 260 8.47 -11.12 -13.87
C GLY A 260 9.40 -11.27 -15.06
N LYS A 261 10.64 -11.77 -14.90
CA LYS A 261 11.57 -12.00 -16.02
C LYS A 261 10.90 -12.76 -17.19
N THR A 262 10.08 -13.77 -16.86
CA THR A 262 9.19 -14.46 -17.80
C THR A 262 7.80 -14.56 -17.21
N ASP A 263 6.77 -14.72 -18.07
CA ASP A 263 5.38 -14.91 -17.63
C ASP A 263 5.21 -16.19 -16.80
N ALA A 264 5.88 -17.26 -17.20
CA ALA A 264 5.80 -18.55 -16.51
C ALA A 264 6.40 -18.46 -15.10
N ARG A 265 7.54 -17.77 -14.93
CA ARG A 265 8.16 -17.58 -13.62
C ARG A 265 7.29 -16.70 -12.72
N GLN A 266 6.82 -15.57 -13.22
CA GLN A 266 5.95 -14.68 -12.47
C GLN A 266 4.67 -15.38 -12.00
N LEU A 267 4.01 -16.12 -12.89
CA LEU A 267 2.83 -16.89 -12.54
C LEU A 267 3.11 -17.95 -11.48
N LYS A 268 4.23 -18.66 -11.60
CA LYS A 268 4.66 -19.66 -10.61
C LYS A 268 4.83 -19.02 -9.22
N ASP A 269 5.52 -17.88 -9.16
CA ASP A 269 5.80 -17.21 -7.90
C ASP A 269 4.55 -16.53 -7.31
N TYR A 270 3.64 -15.96 -8.13
CA TYR A 270 2.32 -15.52 -7.65
C TYR A 270 1.54 -16.66 -7.00
N LYS A 271 1.48 -17.82 -7.65
CA LYS A 271 0.79 -19.02 -7.11
C LYS A 271 1.39 -19.53 -5.81
N ARG A 272 2.68 -19.31 -5.59
CA ARG A 272 3.39 -19.74 -4.39
C ARG A 272 3.23 -18.75 -3.23
N VAL A 273 3.33 -17.44 -3.51
CA VAL A 273 3.48 -16.40 -2.49
C VAL A 273 2.15 -15.78 -2.09
N PHE A 274 1.34 -15.38 -3.06
CA PHE A 274 0.11 -14.62 -2.80
C PHE A 274 -0.87 -15.34 -1.85
N PRO A 275 -1.10 -16.66 -1.94
CA PRO A 275 -1.97 -17.39 -1.02
C PRO A 275 -1.58 -17.22 0.45
N VAL A 276 -0.28 -17.20 0.75
CA VAL A 276 0.20 -17.08 2.14
C VAL A 276 -0.27 -15.78 2.80
N PHE A 277 -0.32 -14.69 2.04
CA PHE A 277 -0.83 -13.42 2.51
C PHE A 277 -2.36 -13.35 2.44
N TRP A 278 -2.94 -13.72 1.30
CA TRP A 278 -4.38 -13.58 1.07
C TRP A 278 -5.23 -14.44 1.99
N GLU A 279 -4.81 -15.69 2.24
CA GLU A 279 -5.56 -16.63 3.07
C GLU A 279 -5.30 -16.43 4.58
N HIS A 280 -4.26 -15.69 4.97
CA HIS A 280 -3.93 -15.52 6.39
C HIS A 280 -5.06 -14.74 7.11
N PRO A 281 -5.64 -15.28 8.21
CA PRO A 281 -6.83 -14.68 8.83
C PRO A 281 -6.62 -13.28 9.39
N ALA A 282 -5.41 -12.96 9.87
CA ALA A 282 -5.10 -11.63 10.38
C ALA A 282 -4.76 -10.60 9.28
N VAL A 283 -4.56 -11.02 8.02
CA VAL A 283 -4.32 -10.08 6.92
C VAL A 283 -5.65 -9.47 6.49
N ALA A 284 -5.75 -8.15 6.57
CA ALA A 284 -6.95 -7.38 6.24
C ALA A 284 -7.00 -6.91 4.78
N GLY A 285 -5.86 -6.90 4.09
CA GLY A 285 -5.79 -6.55 2.68
C GLY A 285 -4.37 -6.60 2.13
N VAL A 286 -4.27 -6.57 0.81
CA VAL A 286 -3.02 -6.57 0.07
C VAL A 286 -3.00 -5.38 -0.89
N THR A 287 -1.91 -4.63 -0.91
CA THR A 287 -1.66 -3.54 -1.86
C THR A 287 -0.47 -3.91 -2.73
N LEU A 288 -0.65 -3.93 -4.05
CA LEU A 288 0.45 -4.11 -4.99
C LEU A 288 1.26 -2.82 -5.11
N TRP A 289 2.59 -2.93 -5.26
CA TRP A 289 3.42 -1.73 -5.46
C TRP A 289 3.54 -1.36 -6.94
N GLY A 290 2.38 -1.16 -7.56
CA GLY A 290 2.18 -0.90 -8.97
C GLY A 290 1.86 -2.16 -9.79
N PHE A 291 1.32 -1.95 -11.01
CA PHE A 291 0.89 -3.06 -11.87
C PHE A 291 1.16 -2.83 -13.37
N ARG A 292 1.63 -1.63 -13.74
CA ARG A 292 2.04 -1.25 -15.10
C ARG A 292 3.50 -0.84 -15.15
N PRO A 293 4.17 -0.85 -16.33
CA PRO A 293 5.47 -0.21 -16.50
C PRO A 293 5.43 1.24 -16.01
N GLY A 294 6.50 1.68 -15.36
CA GLY A 294 6.59 2.94 -14.61
C GLY A 294 6.57 2.74 -13.10
N LEU A 295 6.26 1.53 -12.60
CA LEU A 295 6.47 1.17 -11.19
C LEU A 295 7.98 1.04 -10.89
N TRP A 296 8.36 1.11 -9.60
CA TRP A 296 9.77 1.11 -9.18
C TRP A 296 10.55 -0.15 -9.63
N ARG A 297 9.91 -1.33 -9.71
CA ARG A 297 10.51 -2.58 -10.22
C ARG A 297 10.21 -2.86 -11.69
N THR A 298 10.15 -1.81 -12.52
CA THR A 298 9.94 -1.95 -13.97
C THR A 298 11.04 -2.76 -14.65
N ARG A 299 12.31 -2.62 -14.22
CA ARG A 299 13.45 -3.36 -14.77
C ARG A 299 13.35 -4.85 -14.50
N GLU A 300 12.85 -5.24 -13.35
CA GLU A 300 12.57 -6.60 -12.93
C GLU A 300 11.29 -7.17 -13.54
N ARG A 301 10.56 -6.32 -14.28
CA ARG A 301 9.29 -6.65 -14.95
C ARG A 301 8.22 -7.13 -13.99
N ALA A 302 8.11 -6.51 -12.81
CA ALA A 302 7.11 -6.86 -11.81
C ALA A 302 5.67 -6.50 -12.25
N TYR A 303 5.50 -5.67 -13.28
CA TYR A 303 4.20 -5.28 -13.80
C TYR A 303 3.34 -6.48 -14.24
N LEU A 304 2.04 -6.34 -14.09
CA LEU A 304 1.01 -7.34 -14.45
C LEU A 304 0.28 -7.01 -15.76
N VAL A 305 0.27 -5.73 -16.15
CA VAL A 305 -0.27 -5.24 -17.41
C VAL A 305 0.87 -4.62 -18.23
N ARG A 306 1.00 -5.04 -19.47
CA ARG A 306 2.05 -4.55 -20.38
C ARG A 306 1.70 -3.14 -20.90
N SER A 307 2.69 -2.43 -21.45
CA SER A 307 2.49 -1.10 -22.07
C SER A 307 1.38 -1.09 -23.14
N ASN A 308 1.20 -2.18 -23.86
CA ASN A 308 0.13 -2.33 -24.87
C ASN A 308 -1.24 -2.73 -24.29
N GLY A 309 -1.40 -2.70 -22.96
CA GLY A 309 -2.65 -3.05 -22.27
C GLY A 309 -2.91 -4.57 -22.09
N ARG A 310 -2.04 -5.44 -22.59
CA ARG A 310 -2.25 -6.89 -22.46
C ARG A 310 -1.90 -7.35 -21.04
N GLU A 311 -2.84 -8.06 -20.41
CA GLU A 311 -2.63 -8.69 -19.11
C GLU A 311 -1.64 -9.86 -19.22
N ARG A 312 -0.79 -9.99 -18.20
CA ARG A 312 0.08 -11.16 -18.04
C ARG A 312 -0.71 -12.31 -17.40
N PRO A 313 -0.26 -13.58 -17.61
CA PRO A 313 -0.94 -14.74 -17.01
C PRO A 313 -1.11 -14.67 -15.49
N ALA A 314 -0.17 -14.04 -14.80
CA ALA A 314 -0.25 -13.86 -13.35
C ALA A 314 -1.47 -13.01 -12.92
N LEU A 315 -1.82 -11.95 -13.67
CA LEU A 315 -2.99 -11.12 -13.34
C LEU A 315 -4.31 -11.89 -13.58
N ARG A 316 -4.40 -12.64 -14.67
CA ARG A 316 -5.58 -13.47 -14.93
C ARG A 316 -5.80 -14.51 -13.83
N TRP A 317 -4.72 -15.20 -13.43
CA TRP A 317 -4.76 -16.13 -12.31
C TRP A 317 -5.15 -15.43 -11.00
N LEU A 318 -4.56 -14.28 -10.69
CA LEU A 318 -4.86 -13.51 -9.48
C LEU A 318 -6.36 -13.16 -9.39
N ARG A 319 -6.95 -12.73 -10.51
CA ARG A 319 -8.38 -12.42 -10.61
C ARG A 319 -9.24 -13.66 -10.33
N GLU A 320 -8.93 -14.79 -10.96
CA GLU A 320 -9.65 -16.04 -10.76
C GLU A 320 -9.50 -16.52 -9.31
N TYR A 321 -8.30 -16.47 -8.78
CA TYR A 321 -7.99 -16.91 -7.42
C TYR A 321 -8.74 -16.09 -6.37
N VAL A 322 -8.64 -14.77 -6.40
CA VAL A 322 -9.30 -13.88 -5.43
C VAL A 322 -10.81 -14.05 -5.45
N ARG A 323 -11.40 -14.27 -6.63
CA ARG A 323 -12.85 -14.51 -6.76
C ARG A 323 -13.28 -15.91 -6.29
N SER A 324 -12.40 -16.89 -6.36
CA SER A 324 -12.71 -18.28 -6.00
C SER A 324 -12.49 -18.60 -4.51
N VAL A 325 -11.62 -17.86 -3.85
CA VAL A 325 -11.33 -18.04 -2.42
C VAL A 325 -12.21 -17.08 -1.62
N PRO A 326 -13.18 -17.56 -0.85
CA PRO A 326 -13.95 -16.70 0.06
C PRO A 326 -12.97 -15.99 0.99
N ALA A 327 -13.06 -14.67 1.06
CA ALA A 327 -12.27 -13.93 2.03
C ALA A 327 -12.64 -14.46 3.43
N ALA A 328 -11.62 -14.90 4.17
CA ALA A 328 -11.81 -15.21 5.58
C ALA A 328 -12.44 -13.99 6.25
N THR A 329 -13.54 -14.19 6.95
CA THR A 329 -14.19 -13.12 7.72
C THR A 329 -13.16 -12.58 8.69
N ASN A 330 -12.80 -11.31 8.53
CA ASN A 330 -12.04 -10.60 9.54
C ASN A 330 -12.79 -10.76 10.87
N PRO A 331 -12.14 -11.15 11.97
CA PRO A 331 -12.76 -10.92 13.26
C PRO A 331 -13.09 -9.43 13.33
N ALA A 332 -14.34 -9.14 13.71
CA ALA A 332 -14.77 -7.74 13.89
C ALA A 332 -13.81 -7.01 14.82
N PRO A 333 -13.57 -5.72 14.57
CA PRO A 333 -12.71 -4.88 15.41
C PRO A 333 -13.19 -4.82 16.84
#